data_a2a4695ac8bb8d27b501119928f697c3
#
_entry.id   a2a4695ac8bb8d27b501119928f697c3
#
_cell.length_a   1.000
_cell.length_b   1.000
_cell.length_c   1.000
_cell.angle_alpha   90.00
_cell.angle_beta   90.00
_cell.angle_gamma   90.00
#
_symmetry.space_group_name_H-M   'P 1'
#
loop_
_entity.id
_entity.type
_entity.pdbx_description
1 polymer ?
#
loop_
_entity_poly.entity_id
_entity_poly.type
_entity_poly.pdbx_seq_one_letter_code
_entity_poly.pdbx_strand_id
1 'polypeptide(L)'
;MVDPQRWLSVDSFRGWKVKKYLLLAVSLLFMHLAIAGSEAVKPYQKGDWQALVNASSKPLAVHFWGVTCAPCAREMPEWGKFLAKNKNANVIFVQVDEVAPESALKMLTKANLQSAKNYNLLSPFDEYMRYEVDAKWRGETPITILIDKNGKAIRKTGPMDFYQLQSWFNSQG
;
A
#
# COMPACT_ATOMS: atom_id res chain seq x y z
N MET A 1 -16.75 59.56 -54.49
CA MET A 1 -17.53 58.38 -54.05
C MET A 1 -16.55 57.35 -53.42
N VAL A 2 -16.55 57.26 -52.15
CA VAL A 2 -15.64 56.31 -51.41
C VAL A 2 -16.48 55.14 -50.91
N ASP A 3 -16.06 53.98 -51.29
CA ASP A 3 -16.75 52.70 -50.99
C ASP A 3 -16.63 52.37 -49.49
N PRO A 4 -17.75 52.13 -48.75
CA PRO A 4 -17.75 51.90 -47.31
C PRO A 4 -17.63 50.42 -46.91
N GLN A 5 -17.19 49.50 -47.75
CA GLN A 5 -17.20 48.07 -47.51
C GLN A 5 -15.83 47.43 -47.17
N ARG A 6 -14.90 48.14 -46.50
CA ARG A 6 -13.55 47.60 -46.24
C ARG A 6 -13.18 47.39 -44.75
N TRP A 7 -14.14 47.08 -43.88
CA TRP A 7 -13.86 46.91 -42.44
C TRP A 7 -14.34 45.59 -41.82
N LEU A 8 -14.33 44.47 -42.53
CA LEU A 8 -14.70 43.18 -41.93
C LEU A 8 -13.75 42.08 -42.37
N SER A 9 -12.54 41.99 -41.79
CA SER A 9 -11.76 40.73 -41.85
C SER A 9 -10.53 40.67 -40.95
N VAL A 10 -10.61 41.13 -39.69
CA VAL A 10 -9.46 41.00 -38.75
C VAL A 10 -9.72 40.08 -37.56
N ASP A 11 -10.95 39.68 -37.29
CA ASP A 11 -11.27 38.94 -36.06
C ASP A 11 -11.22 37.39 -36.16
N SER A 12 -11.04 36.83 -37.36
CA SER A 12 -11.07 35.37 -37.53
C SER A 12 -9.76 34.67 -37.15
N PHE A 13 -8.63 35.36 -37.13
CA PHE A 13 -7.32 34.74 -36.88
C PHE A 13 -6.88 34.65 -35.42
N ARG A 14 -7.46 35.46 -34.54
CA ARG A 14 -7.11 35.48 -33.10
C ARG A 14 -7.70 34.27 -32.33
N GLY A 15 -8.91 33.85 -32.66
CA GLY A 15 -9.60 32.75 -31.97
C GLY A 15 -9.00 31.37 -32.23
N TRP A 16 -8.36 31.15 -33.38
CA TRP A 16 -7.76 29.85 -33.71
C TRP A 16 -6.47 29.57 -32.94
N LYS A 17 -5.63 30.55 -32.73
CA LYS A 17 -4.37 30.36 -31.98
C LYS A 17 -4.64 30.11 -30.49
N VAL A 18 -5.55 30.88 -29.89
CA VAL A 18 -5.92 30.72 -28.47
C VAL A 18 -6.50 29.30 -28.18
N LYS A 19 -7.39 28.80 -29.07
CA LYS A 19 -7.95 27.44 -28.94
C LYS A 19 -6.89 26.34 -29.02
N LYS A 20 -5.89 26.49 -29.91
CA LYS A 20 -4.78 25.51 -29.99
C LYS A 20 -3.91 25.48 -28.73
N TYR A 21 -3.58 26.65 -28.17
CA TYR A 21 -2.80 26.73 -26.92
C TYR A 21 -3.59 26.25 -25.70
N LEU A 22 -4.91 26.49 -25.68
CA LEU A 22 -5.78 26.01 -24.61
C LEU A 22 -5.85 24.46 -24.62
N LEU A 23 -5.98 23.84 -25.79
CA LEU A 23 -6.00 22.39 -25.95
C LEU A 23 -4.65 21.76 -25.58
N LEU A 24 -3.53 22.40 -25.96
CA LEU A 24 -2.19 21.95 -25.56
C LEU A 24 -1.96 22.08 -24.05
N ALA A 25 -2.40 23.16 -23.42
CA ALA A 25 -2.29 23.36 -21.97
C ALA A 25 -3.13 22.34 -21.18
N VAL A 26 -4.34 22.02 -21.64
CA VAL A 26 -5.20 21.00 -21.05
C VAL A 26 -4.59 19.61 -21.21
N SER A 27 -4.01 19.29 -22.39
CA SER A 27 -3.33 18.00 -22.63
C SER A 27 -2.10 17.82 -21.75
N LEU A 28 -1.30 18.87 -21.54
CA LEU A 28 -0.14 18.85 -20.63
C LEU A 28 -0.57 18.70 -19.15
N LEU A 29 -1.68 19.31 -18.75
CA LEU A 29 -2.21 19.19 -17.39
C LEU A 29 -2.68 17.74 -17.09
N PHE A 30 -3.33 17.08 -18.06
CA PHE A 30 -3.73 15.68 -17.94
C PHE A 30 -2.55 14.71 -17.91
N MET A 31 -1.42 15.03 -18.55
CA MET A 31 -0.22 14.21 -18.56
C MET A 31 0.49 14.19 -17.21
N HIS A 32 0.31 15.20 -16.35
CA HIS A 32 0.88 15.23 -15.00
C HIS A 32 0.03 14.50 -13.94
N LEU A 33 -1.25 14.18 -14.21
CA LEU A 33 -2.08 13.41 -13.29
C LEU A 33 -1.83 11.89 -13.36
N ALA A 34 -1.10 11.41 -14.36
CA ALA A 34 -0.89 9.97 -14.59
C ALA A 34 0.32 9.37 -13.84
N ILE A 35 1.08 10.17 -13.05
CA ILE A 35 2.31 9.72 -12.39
C ILE A 35 2.14 9.55 -10.86
N ALA A 36 0.92 9.63 -10.33
CA ALA A 36 0.64 9.15 -8.98
C ALA A 36 0.47 7.62 -9.01
N GLY A 37 1.46 6.90 -9.51
CA GLY A 37 1.62 5.48 -9.31
C GLY A 37 1.82 5.28 -7.80
N SER A 38 0.79 4.85 -7.08
CA SER A 38 0.93 4.30 -5.74
C SER A 38 2.02 3.25 -5.82
N GLU A 39 3.17 3.46 -5.15
CA GLU A 39 4.11 2.38 -4.92
C GLU A 39 3.32 1.28 -4.22
N ALA A 40 3.01 0.22 -4.94
CA ALA A 40 2.20 -0.89 -4.43
C ALA A 40 2.86 -1.55 -3.22
N VAL A 41 4.17 -1.31 -3.02
CA VAL A 41 5.00 -1.87 -1.95
C VAL A 41 6.02 -0.82 -1.51
N LYS A 42 6.09 -0.55 -0.21
CA LYS A 42 7.03 0.39 0.39
C LYS A 42 8.29 -0.33 0.89
N PRO A 43 9.43 0.36 0.99
CA PRO A 43 10.61 -0.20 1.64
C PRO A 43 10.40 -0.37 3.15
N TYR A 44 11.02 -1.42 3.72
CA TYR A 44 11.13 -1.65 5.16
C TYR A 44 12.57 -1.97 5.52
N GLN A 45 13.09 -1.30 6.52
CA GLN A 45 14.48 -1.45 6.97
C GLN A 45 14.60 -1.40 8.49
N LYS A 46 15.78 -1.68 9.00
CA LYS A 46 16.09 -1.57 10.43
C LYS A 46 15.77 -0.17 10.96
N GLY A 47 15.09 -0.10 12.10
CA GLY A 47 14.63 1.15 12.73
C GLY A 47 13.22 1.58 12.31
N ASP A 48 12.63 0.97 11.29
CA ASP A 48 11.31 1.39 10.78
C ASP A 48 10.14 0.91 11.65
N TRP A 49 10.34 -0.11 12.50
CA TRP A 49 9.25 -0.69 13.30
C TRP A 49 8.50 0.34 14.12
N GLN A 50 9.21 1.12 14.92
CA GLN A 50 8.58 2.10 15.81
C GLN A 50 7.89 3.23 15.03
N ALA A 51 8.52 3.69 13.93
CA ALA A 51 7.95 4.70 13.05
C ALA A 51 6.66 4.19 12.38
N LEU A 52 6.67 2.94 11.87
CA LEU A 52 5.51 2.29 11.26
C LEU A 52 4.33 2.17 12.24
N VAL A 53 4.62 1.72 13.47
CA VAL A 53 3.60 1.56 14.52
C VAL A 53 3.03 2.91 14.96
N ASN A 54 3.89 3.93 15.10
CA ASN A 54 3.47 5.26 15.55
C ASN A 54 2.66 6.02 14.48
N ALA A 55 3.03 5.84 13.20
CA ALA A 55 2.32 6.46 12.08
C ALA A 55 0.97 5.80 11.76
N SER A 56 0.70 4.63 12.36
CA SER A 56 -0.50 3.86 12.07
C SER A 56 -1.60 4.09 13.10
N SER A 57 -2.84 4.24 12.63
CA SER A 57 -4.01 4.21 13.51
C SER A 57 -4.17 2.85 14.17
N LYS A 58 -4.73 2.82 15.37
CA LYS A 58 -5.01 1.59 16.12
C LYS A 58 -6.51 1.38 16.25
N PRO A 59 -7.00 0.13 16.30
CA PRO A 59 -6.23 -1.12 16.35
C PRO A 59 -5.46 -1.41 15.04
N LEU A 60 -4.33 -2.10 15.14
CA LEU A 60 -3.43 -2.39 14.02
C LEU A 60 -3.02 -3.88 14.06
N ALA A 61 -3.07 -4.55 12.92
CA ALA A 61 -2.43 -5.84 12.70
C ALA A 61 -1.22 -5.68 11.76
N VAL A 62 -0.05 -6.16 12.15
CA VAL A 62 1.14 -6.22 11.27
C VAL A 62 1.49 -7.67 11.02
N HIS A 63 1.33 -8.10 9.78
CA HIS A 63 1.55 -9.48 9.35
C HIS A 63 2.90 -9.62 8.64
N PHE A 64 3.81 -10.39 9.23
CA PHE A 64 5.11 -10.73 8.67
C PHE A 64 5.03 -12.07 7.94
N TRP A 65 5.39 -12.08 6.67
CA TRP A 65 5.21 -13.22 5.78
C TRP A 65 6.38 -13.39 4.81
N GLY A 66 6.46 -14.55 4.18
CA GLY A 66 7.47 -14.84 3.17
C GLY A 66 6.87 -15.52 1.93
N VAL A 67 7.49 -15.27 0.78
CA VAL A 67 7.14 -15.93 -0.50
C VAL A 67 7.51 -17.41 -0.45
N THR A 68 8.64 -17.76 0.20
CA THR A 68 9.13 -19.13 0.34
C THR A 68 8.47 -19.88 1.51
N CYS A 69 7.64 -19.20 2.28
CA CYS A 69 6.93 -19.74 3.43
C CYS A 69 5.62 -20.43 2.97
N ALA A 70 5.60 -21.76 2.95
CA ALA A 70 4.44 -22.52 2.50
C ALA A 70 3.15 -22.24 3.28
N PRO A 71 3.14 -22.12 4.63
CA PRO A 71 1.94 -21.71 5.36
C PRO A 71 1.50 -20.28 5.01
N CYS A 72 2.45 -19.34 4.77
CA CYS A 72 2.11 -17.98 4.32
C CYS A 72 1.39 -18.02 2.97
N ALA A 73 1.90 -18.78 2.01
CA ALA A 73 1.29 -18.87 0.67
C ALA A 73 -0.17 -19.38 0.71
N ARG A 74 -0.48 -20.29 1.66
CA ARG A 74 -1.86 -20.78 1.86
C ARG A 74 -2.76 -19.76 2.54
N GLU A 75 -2.21 -18.92 3.40
CA GLU A 75 -2.96 -17.96 4.21
C GLU A 75 -3.26 -16.66 3.46
N MET A 76 -2.37 -16.19 2.57
CA MET A 76 -2.51 -14.89 1.89
C MET A 76 -3.86 -14.69 1.19
N PRO A 77 -4.47 -15.68 0.47
CA PRO A 77 -5.81 -15.52 -0.08
C PRO A 77 -6.90 -15.27 0.98
N GLU A 78 -6.76 -15.82 2.17
CA GLU A 78 -7.72 -15.60 3.27
C GLU A 78 -7.60 -14.19 3.84
N TRP A 79 -6.38 -13.62 3.92
CA TRP A 79 -6.18 -12.21 4.20
C TRP A 79 -6.88 -11.30 3.18
N GLY A 80 -6.79 -11.62 1.89
CA GLY A 80 -7.51 -10.89 0.86
C GLY A 80 -9.02 -10.94 1.05
N LYS A 81 -9.58 -12.12 1.34
CA LYS A 81 -11.01 -12.28 1.66
C LYS A 81 -11.42 -11.53 2.92
N PHE A 82 -10.57 -11.54 3.95
CA PHE A 82 -10.79 -10.82 5.19
C PHE A 82 -10.87 -9.30 4.94
N LEU A 83 -9.90 -8.71 4.25
CA LEU A 83 -9.90 -7.28 3.94
C LEU A 83 -11.02 -6.87 2.98
N ALA A 84 -11.45 -7.76 2.08
CA ALA A 84 -12.60 -7.51 1.22
C ALA A 84 -13.90 -7.30 2.02
N LYS A 85 -14.05 -8.02 3.13
CA LYS A 85 -15.21 -7.94 4.04
C LYS A 85 -15.06 -6.85 5.10
N ASN A 86 -13.82 -6.54 5.52
CA ASN A 86 -13.50 -5.65 6.64
C ASN A 86 -12.70 -4.43 6.16
N LYS A 87 -13.37 -3.53 5.43
CA LYS A 87 -12.74 -2.35 4.80
C LYS A 87 -12.06 -1.39 5.79
N ASN A 88 -12.49 -1.40 7.04
CA ASN A 88 -11.95 -0.55 8.11
C ASN A 88 -10.83 -1.25 8.92
N ALA A 89 -10.55 -2.53 8.66
CA ALA A 89 -9.46 -3.22 9.33
C ALA A 89 -8.11 -2.65 8.90
N ASN A 90 -7.33 -2.14 9.86
CA ASN A 90 -6.01 -1.60 9.60
C ASN A 90 -4.99 -2.73 9.67
N VAL A 91 -4.56 -3.20 8.50
CA VAL A 91 -3.60 -4.30 8.37
C VAL A 91 -2.42 -3.85 7.51
N ILE A 92 -1.21 -4.17 7.97
CA ILE A 92 0.05 -3.95 7.26
C ILE A 92 0.69 -5.32 6.99
N PHE A 93 1.21 -5.51 5.79
CA PHE A 93 1.95 -6.71 5.39
C PHE A 93 3.42 -6.36 5.22
N VAL A 94 4.30 -7.11 5.87
CA VAL A 94 5.76 -6.96 5.76
C VAL A 94 6.32 -8.28 5.24
N GLN A 95 6.83 -8.25 4.03
CA GLN A 95 7.51 -9.38 3.41
C GLN A 95 8.95 -9.45 3.91
N VAL A 96 9.39 -10.64 4.37
CA VAL A 96 10.68 -10.80 5.07
C VAL A 96 11.68 -11.75 4.39
N ASP A 97 11.35 -12.26 3.20
CA ASP A 97 12.29 -13.09 2.42
C ASP A 97 13.20 -12.23 1.55
N GLU A 98 14.41 -12.72 1.31
CA GLU A 98 15.30 -12.19 0.29
C GLU A 98 14.92 -12.76 -1.10
N VAL A 99 13.88 -12.21 -1.71
CA VAL A 99 13.38 -12.61 -3.03
C VAL A 99 13.24 -11.40 -3.94
N ALA A 100 13.20 -11.64 -5.26
CA ALA A 100 12.92 -10.60 -6.22
C ALA A 100 11.55 -9.94 -5.93
N PRO A 101 11.44 -8.59 -5.95
CA PRO A 101 10.20 -7.86 -5.62
C PRO A 101 8.98 -8.33 -6.41
N GLU A 102 9.18 -8.78 -7.65
CA GLU A 102 8.13 -9.30 -8.54
C GLU A 102 7.48 -10.56 -7.98
N SER A 103 8.23 -11.38 -7.24
CA SER A 103 7.71 -12.60 -6.61
C SER A 103 6.73 -12.26 -5.48
N ALA A 104 7.07 -11.27 -4.66
CA ALA A 104 6.18 -10.75 -3.63
C ALA A 104 4.92 -10.12 -4.24
N LEU A 105 5.09 -9.25 -5.27
CA LEU A 105 3.98 -8.61 -5.96
C LEU A 105 3.04 -9.64 -6.61
N LYS A 106 3.57 -10.70 -7.21
CA LYS A 106 2.78 -11.80 -7.79
C LYS A 106 1.91 -12.48 -6.73
N MET A 107 2.45 -12.75 -5.54
CA MET A 107 1.69 -13.36 -4.45
C MET A 107 0.62 -12.41 -3.91
N LEU A 108 0.93 -11.13 -3.69
CA LEU A 108 -0.01 -10.11 -3.27
C LEU A 108 -1.16 -9.96 -4.27
N THR A 109 -0.85 -9.93 -5.57
CA THR A 109 -1.86 -9.84 -6.64
C THR A 109 -2.79 -11.05 -6.65
N LYS A 110 -2.23 -12.27 -6.54
CA LYS A 110 -3.01 -13.51 -6.47
C LYS A 110 -3.95 -13.53 -5.24
N ALA A 111 -3.54 -12.87 -4.16
CA ALA A 111 -4.32 -12.76 -2.93
C ALA A 111 -5.28 -11.55 -2.92
N ASN A 112 -5.31 -10.71 -3.95
CA ASN A 112 -6.04 -9.42 -4.00
C ASN A 112 -5.61 -8.44 -2.88
N LEU A 113 -4.31 -8.43 -2.55
CA LEU A 113 -3.70 -7.60 -1.51
C LEU A 113 -2.80 -6.49 -2.07
N GLN A 114 -2.69 -6.30 -3.39
CA GLN A 114 -1.81 -5.31 -4.01
C GLN A 114 -2.14 -3.87 -3.63
N SER A 115 -3.37 -3.58 -3.23
CA SER A 115 -3.81 -2.26 -2.74
C SER A 115 -3.75 -2.11 -1.21
N ALA A 116 -3.34 -3.15 -0.49
CA ALA A 116 -3.12 -3.08 0.95
C ALA A 116 -1.82 -2.30 1.27
N LYS A 117 -1.58 -2.04 2.56
CA LYS A 117 -0.32 -1.45 3.02
C LYS A 117 0.77 -2.51 3.02
N ASN A 118 1.56 -2.57 1.97
CA ASN A 118 2.60 -3.58 1.77
C ASN A 118 3.99 -2.98 1.94
N TYR A 119 4.88 -3.74 2.55
CA TYR A 119 6.29 -3.41 2.75
C TYR A 119 7.18 -4.59 2.35
N ASN A 120 8.32 -4.30 1.72
CA ASN A 120 9.37 -5.28 1.44
C ASN A 120 10.67 -4.84 2.11
N LEU A 121 11.48 -5.81 2.52
CA LEU A 121 12.81 -5.55 3.03
C LEU A 121 13.72 -4.92 1.98
N LEU A 122 14.54 -3.96 2.42
CA LEU A 122 15.68 -3.41 1.66
C LEU A 122 17.00 -4.12 1.97
N SER A 123 17.05 -4.92 3.03
CA SER A 123 18.25 -5.62 3.51
C SER A 123 17.84 -6.95 4.15
N PRO A 124 18.79 -7.88 4.39
CA PRO A 124 18.51 -9.12 5.08
C PRO A 124 17.76 -8.92 6.39
N PHE A 125 16.78 -9.78 6.66
CA PHE A 125 15.99 -9.74 7.90
C PHE A 125 16.79 -10.31 9.06
N ASP A 126 17.61 -9.48 9.67
CA ASP A 126 18.54 -9.85 10.73
C ASP A 126 17.87 -9.99 12.12
N GLU A 127 18.65 -10.39 13.11
CA GLU A 127 18.18 -10.55 14.49
C GLU A 127 17.76 -9.24 15.15
N TYR A 128 18.39 -8.12 14.78
CA TYR A 128 18.07 -6.79 15.33
C TYR A 128 16.70 -6.33 14.85
N MET A 129 16.39 -6.52 13.58
CA MET A 129 15.07 -6.19 13.04
C MET A 129 13.96 -7.02 13.70
N ARG A 130 14.22 -8.32 13.96
CA ARG A 130 13.29 -9.17 14.71
C ARG A 130 13.12 -8.70 16.15
N TYR A 131 14.23 -8.35 16.81
CA TYR A 131 14.23 -7.85 18.18
C TYR A 131 13.42 -6.55 18.34
N GLU A 132 13.49 -5.63 17.35
CA GLU A 132 12.69 -4.39 17.35
C GLU A 132 11.18 -4.70 17.38
N VAL A 133 10.74 -5.75 16.72
CA VAL A 133 9.34 -6.17 16.67
C VAL A 133 8.93 -6.92 17.93
N ASP A 134 9.67 -7.95 18.28
CA ASP A 134 9.47 -8.78 19.50
C ASP A 134 10.78 -9.50 19.84
N ALA A 135 11.33 -9.21 21.02
CA ALA A 135 12.58 -9.79 21.52
C ALA A 135 12.58 -11.34 21.58
N LYS A 136 11.40 -11.96 21.56
CA LYS A 136 11.25 -13.43 21.58
C LYS A 136 11.06 -14.03 20.19
N TRP A 137 10.98 -13.22 19.14
CA TRP A 137 10.82 -13.72 17.77
C TRP A 137 12.14 -14.28 17.23
N ARG A 138 12.11 -15.53 16.75
CA ARG A 138 13.28 -16.24 16.22
C ARG A 138 13.35 -16.29 14.70
N GLY A 139 12.42 -15.61 14.00
CA GLY A 139 12.38 -15.55 12.53
C GLY A 139 11.35 -16.48 11.89
N GLU A 140 10.57 -17.20 12.68
CA GLU A 140 9.47 -18.02 12.18
C GLU A 140 8.41 -17.16 11.47
N THR A 141 7.89 -17.63 10.34
CA THR A 141 6.79 -17.02 9.57
C THR A 141 5.69 -18.05 9.29
N PRO A 142 4.43 -17.62 9.18
CA PRO A 142 3.94 -16.28 9.42
C PRO A 142 3.86 -15.91 10.89
N ILE A 143 4.01 -14.64 11.23
CA ILE A 143 3.59 -14.10 12.51
C ILE A 143 2.71 -12.85 12.29
N THR A 144 1.82 -12.58 13.24
CA THR A 144 1.04 -11.35 13.25
C THR A 144 1.16 -10.66 14.60
N ILE A 145 1.54 -9.39 14.59
CA ILE A 145 1.52 -8.54 15.78
C ILE A 145 0.20 -7.78 15.78
N LEU A 146 -0.62 -8.02 16.80
CA LEU A 146 -1.88 -7.30 17.01
C LEU A 146 -1.65 -6.23 18.07
N ILE A 147 -1.88 -4.97 17.72
CA ILE A 147 -1.69 -3.80 18.60
C ILE A 147 -3.05 -3.18 18.86
N ASP A 148 -3.51 -3.26 20.09
CA ASP A 148 -4.83 -2.77 20.49
C ASP A 148 -4.92 -1.24 20.51
N LYS A 149 -6.11 -0.69 20.78
CA LYS A 149 -6.35 0.75 20.85
C LYS A 149 -5.50 1.46 21.93
N ASN A 150 -5.01 0.74 22.93
CA ASN A 150 -4.16 1.27 24.01
C ASN A 150 -2.66 1.11 23.69
N GLY A 151 -2.31 0.53 22.53
CA GLY A 151 -0.93 0.28 22.13
C GLY A 151 -0.32 -1.01 22.69
N LYS A 152 -1.10 -1.85 23.38
CA LYS A 152 -0.62 -3.14 23.87
C LYS A 152 -0.51 -4.12 22.70
N ALA A 153 0.67 -4.70 22.53
CA ALA A 153 0.97 -5.66 21.48
C ALA A 153 0.86 -7.10 21.96
N ILE A 154 0.31 -7.97 21.13
CA ILE A 154 0.35 -9.43 21.29
C ILE A 154 0.81 -10.08 19.99
N ARG A 155 1.68 -11.11 20.07
CA ARG A 155 2.14 -11.88 18.93
C ARG A 155 1.28 -13.14 18.75
N LYS A 156 0.87 -13.38 17.51
CA LYS A 156 0.31 -14.63 17.03
C LYS A 156 1.32 -15.29 16.10
N THR A 157 1.76 -16.49 16.41
CA THR A 157 2.70 -17.28 15.59
C THR A 157 1.94 -18.33 14.81
N GLY A 158 2.32 -18.56 13.56
CA GLY A 158 1.61 -19.43 12.63
C GLY A 158 0.46 -18.75 11.90
N PRO A 159 -0.28 -19.50 11.07
CA PRO A 159 -1.42 -18.97 10.32
C PRO A 159 -2.47 -18.34 11.22
N MET A 160 -3.09 -17.26 10.72
CA MET A 160 -4.11 -16.53 11.47
C MET A 160 -5.45 -17.26 11.47
N ASP A 161 -6.08 -17.35 12.63
CA ASP A 161 -7.49 -17.67 12.75
C ASP A 161 -8.31 -16.39 12.46
N PHE A 162 -8.93 -16.32 11.29
CA PHE A 162 -9.66 -15.13 10.83
C PHE A 162 -10.96 -14.87 11.61
N TYR A 163 -11.52 -15.88 12.24
CA TYR A 163 -12.66 -15.69 13.16
C TYR A 163 -12.21 -14.98 14.44
N GLN A 164 -11.09 -15.42 15.02
CA GLN A 164 -10.50 -14.75 16.20
C GLN A 164 -10.03 -13.34 15.84
N LEU A 165 -9.44 -13.14 14.66
CA LEU A 165 -9.01 -11.83 14.19
C LEU A 165 -10.21 -10.86 14.04
N GLN A 166 -11.32 -11.32 13.46
CA GLN A 166 -12.54 -10.53 13.36
C GLN A 166 -13.09 -10.15 14.74
N SER A 167 -13.16 -11.12 15.65
CA SER A 167 -13.62 -10.91 17.02
C SER A 167 -12.72 -9.92 17.75
N TRP A 168 -11.40 -10.01 17.52
CA TRP A 168 -10.44 -9.09 18.12
C TRP A 168 -10.64 -7.66 17.60
N PHE A 169 -10.77 -7.42 16.29
CA PHE A 169 -11.05 -6.09 15.76
C PHE A 169 -12.38 -5.53 16.30
N ASN A 170 -13.43 -6.34 16.38
CA ASN A 170 -14.74 -5.93 16.90
C ASN A 170 -14.68 -5.53 18.37
N SER A 171 -13.80 -6.16 19.17
CA SER A 171 -13.64 -5.83 20.60
C SER A 171 -12.89 -4.51 20.85
N GLN A 172 -12.34 -3.89 19.80
CA GLN A 172 -11.59 -2.64 19.91
C GLN A 172 -12.46 -1.39 19.68
N GLY A 173 -13.68 -1.57 19.17
CA GLY A 173 -14.67 -0.52 18.90
C GLY A 173 -15.34 0.10 20.11
#